data_5225902a0d4c119b16aa174bb7822b24
#
_entry.id   5225902a0d4c119b16aa174bb7822b24
#
_cell.length_a   1.000
_cell.length_b   1.000
_cell.length_c   1.000
_cell.angle_alpha   90.00
_cell.angle_beta   90.00
_cell.angle_gamma   90.00
#
_symmetry.space_group_name_H-M   'P 1'
#
loop_
_entity.id
_entity.type
_entity.pdbx_description
1 polymer ?
#
loop_
_entity_poly.entity_id
_entity_poly.type
_entity_poly.pdbx_seq_one_letter_code
_entity_poly.pdbx_strand_id
1 'polypeptide(L)'
;VYKRQVLSLCQSSLLQSIGFYITDFFGDLENLPTLISMTFGLLSMSTIFSQYIFTDAFPLNNYYLLLIGTILLVFSYFTMAFFPTISIYYLSVIVLGVGFGMTRPALSSSLSLAQTPENQGSAAGYLGSVIPIGHMTTPFIAMPIYAINPSYLYYFSSFLCIGLILFIISNPTIRKTKDYE
;
A
#
# COMPACT_ATOMS: atom_id res chain seq x y z
N VAL A 1 -6.32 -8.33 10.74
CA VAL A 1 -7.41 -7.77 9.94
C VAL A 1 -7.25 -6.26 9.80
N TYR A 2 -7.23 -5.46 10.87
CA TYR A 2 -7.18 -3.99 10.81
C TYR A 2 -6.00 -3.41 10.01
N LYS A 3 -4.81 -4.02 10.09
CA LYS A 3 -3.64 -3.57 9.31
C LYS A 3 -3.86 -3.67 7.81
N ARG A 4 -4.46 -4.77 7.37
CA ARG A 4 -4.79 -4.95 5.95
C ARG A 4 -5.88 -3.97 5.51
N GLN A 5 -6.80 -3.62 6.39
CA GLN A 5 -7.84 -2.63 6.12
C GLN A 5 -7.24 -1.24 5.86
N VAL A 6 -6.29 -0.79 6.70
CA VAL A 6 -5.56 0.48 6.48
C VAL A 6 -4.80 0.46 5.16
N LEU A 7 -4.05 -0.60 4.88
CA LEU A 7 -3.32 -0.72 3.60
C LEU A 7 -4.27 -0.79 2.40
N SER A 8 -5.39 -1.49 2.53
CA SER A 8 -6.42 -1.56 1.48
C SER A 8 -7.04 -0.18 1.22
N LEU A 9 -7.34 0.58 2.28
CA LEU A 9 -7.85 1.95 2.15
C LEU A 9 -6.84 2.86 1.43
N CYS A 10 -5.58 2.87 1.86
CA CYS A 10 -4.53 3.68 1.23
C CYS A 10 -4.33 3.32 -0.25
N GLN A 11 -4.31 2.01 -0.56
CA GLN A 11 -4.19 1.55 -1.94
C GLN A 11 -5.40 1.92 -2.78
N SER A 12 -6.61 1.71 -2.27
CA SER A 12 -7.85 2.05 -2.99
C SER A 12 -7.95 3.54 -3.23
N SER A 13 -7.51 4.36 -2.26
CA SER A 13 -7.44 5.82 -2.40
C SER A 13 -6.51 6.22 -3.55
N LEU A 14 -5.34 5.61 -3.64
CA LEU A 14 -4.43 5.82 -4.77
C LEU A 14 -5.09 5.44 -6.09
N LEU A 15 -5.60 4.21 -6.21
CA LEU A 15 -6.15 3.69 -7.47
C LEU A 15 -7.33 4.52 -7.98
N GLN A 16 -8.17 5.02 -7.10
CA GLN A 16 -9.33 5.83 -7.46
C GLN A 16 -8.96 7.30 -7.76
N SER A 17 -7.87 7.81 -7.20
CA SER A 17 -7.45 9.21 -7.40
C SER A 17 -6.42 9.41 -8.52
N ILE A 18 -5.84 8.35 -9.09
CA ILE A 18 -4.76 8.44 -10.09
C ILE A 18 -5.13 9.35 -11.27
N GLY A 19 -6.32 9.16 -11.85
CA GLY A 19 -6.76 9.97 -13.00
C GLY A 19 -6.92 11.45 -12.64
N PHE A 20 -7.53 11.72 -11.50
CA PHE A 20 -7.69 13.08 -10.98
C PHE A 20 -6.34 13.73 -10.66
N TYR A 21 -5.45 12.99 -10.00
CA TYR A 21 -4.12 13.49 -9.65
C TYR A 21 -3.32 13.90 -10.88
N ILE A 22 -3.30 13.06 -11.93
CA ILE A 22 -2.59 13.36 -13.17
C ILE A 22 -3.18 14.62 -13.83
N THR A 23 -4.50 14.74 -13.85
CA THR A 23 -5.18 15.90 -14.43
C THR A 23 -4.92 17.18 -13.64
N ASP A 24 -5.00 17.12 -12.31
CA ASP A 24 -4.89 18.29 -11.44
C ASP A 24 -3.45 18.84 -11.38
N PHE A 25 -2.46 17.96 -11.40
CA PHE A 25 -1.06 18.37 -11.25
C PHE A 25 -0.28 18.48 -12.57
N PHE A 26 -0.67 17.73 -13.60
CA PHE A 26 0.09 17.71 -14.86
C PHE A 26 -0.68 18.29 -16.04
N GLY A 27 -2.00 18.43 -15.96
CA GLY A 27 -2.84 19.13 -16.93
C GLY A 27 -2.87 18.53 -18.35
N ASP A 28 -2.25 17.36 -18.56
CA ASP A 28 -2.12 16.74 -19.87
C ASP A 28 -3.31 15.80 -20.15
N LEU A 29 -4.38 16.36 -20.69
CA LEU A 29 -5.58 15.61 -21.02
C LEU A 29 -5.43 14.75 -22.28
N GLU A 30 -4.59 15.15 -23.24
CA GLU A 30 -4.41 14.41 -24.49
C GLU A 30 -3.70 13.07 -24.25
N ASN A 31 -2.72 13.06 -23.36
CA ASN A 31 -1.94 11.87 -23.01
C ASN A 31 -2.43 11.16 -21.74
N LEU A 32 -3.54 11.60 -21.14
CA LEU A 32 -4.07 11.06 -19.90
C LEU A 32 -4.18 9.52 -19.88
N PRO A 33 -4.75 8.83 -20.90
CA PRO A 33 -4.80 7.37 -20.91
C PRO A 33 -3.43 6.72 -20.87
N THR A 34 -2.44 7.30 -21.56
CA THR A 34 -1.06 6.82 -21.57
C THR A 34 -0.39 6.98 -20.21
N LEU A 35 -0.54 8.14 -19.58
CA LEU A 35 0.02 8.42 -18.24
C LEU A 35 -0.58 7.50 -17.18
N ILE A 36 -1.90 7.26 -17.23
CA ILE A 36 -2.59 6.31 -16.35
C ILE A 36 -2.06 4.88 -16.58
N SER A 37 -1.96 4.45 -17.85
CA SER A 37 -1.47 3.11 -18.20
C SER A 37 -0.03 2.90 -17.75
N MET A 38 0.85 3.89 -17.92
CA MET A 38 2.22 3.86 -17.41
C MET A 38 2.24 3.76 -15.89
N THR A 39 1.38 4.49 -15.18
CA THR A 39 1.28 4.43 -13.72
C THR A 39 0.91 3.02 -13.25
N PHE A 40 -0.14 2.42 -13.82
CA PHE A 40 -0.53 1.05 -13.47
C PHE A 40 0.53 0.02 -13.87
N GLY A 41 1.17 0.20 -15.02
CA GLY A 41 2.26 -0.65 -15.48
C GLY A 41 3.44 -0.64 -14.52
N LEU A 42 3.95 0.55 -14.17
CA LEU A 42 5.06 0.72 -13.22
C LEU A 42 4.71 0.18 -11.83
N LEU A 43 3.51 0.50 -11.33
CA LEU A 43 3.03 0.00 -10.04
C LEU A 43 2.99 -1.53 -9.99
N SER A 44 2.45 -2.15 -11.05
CA SER A 44 2.32 -3.61 -11.12
C SER A 44 3.67 -4.30 -11.29
N MET A 45 4.52 -3.82 -12.20
CA MET A 45 5.85 -4.38 -12.42
C MET A 45 6.72 -4.28 -11.16
N SER A 46 6.76 -3.13 -10.50
CA SER A 46 7.53 -2.96 -9.27
C SER A 46 6.98 -3.82 -8.12
N THR A 47 5.65 -4.03 -8.04
CA THR A 47 5.03 -4.92 -7.07
C THR A 47 5.46 -6.37 -7.30
N ILE A 48 5.35 -6.88 -8.54
CA ILE A 48 5.73 -8.25 -8.90
C ILE A 48 7.23 -8.47 -8.65
N PHE A 49 8.06 -7.55 -9.11
CA PHE A 49 9.51 -7.62 -8.96
C PHE A 49 9.93 -7.64 -7.48
N SER A 50 9.31 -6.81 -6.66
CA SER A 50 9.53 -6.77 -5.22
C SER A 50 9.11 -8.07 -4.54
N GLN A 51 7.96 -8.64 -4.90
CA GLN A 51 7.54 -9.94 -4.37
C GLN A 51 8.55 -11.03 -4.70
N TYR A 52 8.96 -11.13 -5.97
CA TYR A 52 9.94 -12.13 -6.38
C TYR A 52 11.27 -11.97 -5.62
N ILE A 53 11.80 -10.74 -5.51
CA ILE A 53 13.09 -10.51 -4.84
C ILE A 53 13.01 -10.86 -3.35
N PHE A 54 12.04 -10.29 -2.64
CA PHE A 54 12.05 -10.31 -1.17
C PHE A 54 11.28 -11.49 -0.56
N THR A 55 10.53 -12.24 -1.37
CA THR A 55 9.82 -13.44 -0.92
C THR A 55 10.53 -14.72 -1.38
N ASP A 56 11.06 -14.74 -2.61
CA ASP A 56 11.59 -15.96 -3.21
C ASP A 56 13.13 -15.95 -3.32
N ALA A 57 13.73 -14.88 -3.90
CA ALA A 57 15.17 -14.85 -4.18
C ALA A 57 16.00 -14.53 -2.92
N PHE A 58 15.55 -13.56 -2.11
CA PHE A 58 16.19 -13.16 -0.85
C PHE A 58 15.11 -13.04 0.22
N PRO A 59 14.64 -14.17 0.78
CA PRO A 59 13.53 -14.17 1.72
C PRO A 59 13.86 -13.34 2.96
N LEU A 60 13.07 -12.30 3.19
CA LEU A 60 13.11 -11.51 4.40
C LEU A 60 12.02 -11.98 5.36
N ASN A 61 12.34 -11.94 6.65
CA ASN A 61 11.37 -12.21 7.70
C ASN A 61 10.14 -11.28 7.57
N ASN A 62 8.94 -11.81 7.82
CA ASN A 62 7.66 -11.10 7.73
C ASN A 62 7.63 -9.78 8.51
N TYR A 63 8.33 -9.70 9.63
CA TYR A 63 8.45 -8.45 10.41
C TYR A 63 9.16 -7.35 9.62
N TYR A 64 10.31 -7.67 9.02
CA TYR A 64 11.07 -6.71 8.24
C TYR A 64 10.36 -6.34 6.93
N LEU A 65 9.71 -7.30 6.27
CA LEU A 65 8.89 -7.04 5.08
C LEU A 65 7.78 -6.03 5.38
N LEU A 66 7.07 -6.22 6.51
CA LEU A 66 6.02 -5.29 6.95
C LEU A 66 6.59 -3.91 7.29
N LEU A 67 7.68 -3.86 8.05
CA LEU A 67 8.25 -2.60 8.52
C LEU A 67 8.84 -1.80 7.36
N ILE A 68 9.75 -2.38 6.59
CA ILE A 68 10.42 -1.72 5.46
C ILE A 68 9.37 -1.35 4.40
N GLY A 69 8.49 -2.27 4.04
CA GLY A 69 7.43 -2.00 3.06
C GLY A 69 6.54 -0.84 3.49
N THR A 70 6.15 -0.77 4.77
CA THR A 70 5.32 0.34 5.26
C THR A 70 6.10 1.67 5.29
N ILE A 71 7.40 1.66 5.62
CA ILE A 71 8.26 2.86 5.53
C ILE A 71 8.32 3.37 4.08
N LEU A 72 8.48 2.49 3.10
CA LEU A 72 8.47 2.86 1.69
C LEU A 72 7.12 3.47 1.27
N LEU A 73 6.00 2.94 1.78
CA LEU A 73 4.67 3.52 1.53
C LEU A 73 4.56 4.94 2.11
N VAL A 74 5.01 5.16 3.36
CA VAL A 74 5.03 6.51 3.98
C VAL A 74 5.80 7.48 3.11
N PHE A 75 7.03 7.11 2.75
CA PHE A 75 7.90 7.97 1.94
C PHE A 75 7.28 8.30 0.58
N SER A 76 6.71 7.31 -0.10
CA SER A 76 6.11 7.50 -1.42
C SER A 76 4.87 8.39 -1.38
N TYR A 77 3.95 8.16 -0.44
CA TYR A 77 2.78 9.02 -0.30
C TYR A 77 3.17 10.45 0.08
N PHE A 78 4.16 10.62 0.96
CA PHE A 78 4.66 11.92 1.34
C PHE A 78 5.29 12.68 0.16
N THR A 79 6.12 12.00 -0.64
CA THR A 79 6.76 12.62 -1.82
C THR A 79 5.74 12.99 -2.90
N MET A 80 4.71 12.18 -3.12
CA MET A 80 3.61 12.52 -4.02
C MET A 80 2.84 13.76 -3.56
N ALA A 81 2.64 13.92 -2.25
CA ALA A 81 1.94 15.07 -1.68
C ALA A 81 2.75 16.37 -1.75
N PHE A 82 4.05 16.28 -1.55
CA PHE A 82 4.94 17.45 -1.37
C PHE A 82 5.59 17.93 -2.67
N PHE A 83 5.93 17.01 -3.58
CA PHE A 83 6.63 17.29 -4.83
C PHE A 83 5.84 16.81 -6.05
N PRO A 84 4.79 17.51 -6.48
CA PRO A 84 3.93 17.06 -7.59
C PRO A 84 4.61 17.33 -8.95
N THR A 85 5.74 16.71 -9.21
CA THR A 85 6.41 16.71 -10.52
C THR A 85 6.33 15.33 -11.15
N ILE A 86 6.20 15.23 -12.45
CA ILE A 86 5.96 13.98 -13.17
C ILE A 86 7.05 12.92 -12.91
N SER A 87 8.31 13.35 -12.83
CA SER A 87 9.45 12.44 -12.57
C SER A 87 9.40 11.88 -11.14
N ILE A 88 9.12 12.74 -10.14
CA ILE A 88 9.00 12.31 -8.73
C ILE A 88 7.73 11.46 -8.56
N TYR A 89 6.65 11.78 -9.26
CA TYR A 89 5.43 10.98 -9.26
C TYR A 89 5.70 9.53 -9.69
N TYR A 90 6.32 9.32 -10.85
CA TYR A 90 6.64 7.96 -11.31
C TYR A 90 7.63 7.23 -10.42
N LEU A 91 8.64 7.93 -9.89
CA LEU A 91 9.55 7.35 -8.90
C LEU A 91 8.78 6.92 -7.64
N SER A 92 7.88 7.75 -7.15
CA SER A 92 7.04 7.44 -5.99
C SER A 92 6.12 6.24 -6.26
N VAL A 93 5.56 6.13 -7.47
CA VAL A 93 4.73 4.99 -7.88
C VAL A 93 5.53 3.68 -7.89
N ILE A 94 6.78 3.71 -8.36
CA ILE A 94 7.68 2.55 -8.31
C ILE A 94 7.94 2.14 -6.86
N VAL A 95 8.29 3.10 -5.99
CA VAL A 95 8.54 2.83 -4.57
C VAL A 95 7.28 2.35 -3.85
N LEU A 96 6.10 2.88 -4.20
CA LEU A 96 4.80 2.37 -3.73
C LEU A 96 4.60 0.91 -4.11
N GLY A 97 4.89 0.55 -5.36
CA GLY A 97 4.80 -0.83 -5.83
C GLY A 97 5.70 -1.77 -5.03
N VAL A 98 6.94 -1.36 -4.78
CA VAL A 98 7.86 -2.12 -3.91
C VAL A 98 7.28 -2.29 -2.51
N GLY A 99 6.78 -1.21 -1.90
CA GLY A 99 6.16 -1.24 -0.58
C GLY A 99 4.95 -2.18 -0.50
N PHE A 100 4.05 -2.14 -1.48
CA PHE A 100 2.91 -3.07 -1.55
C PHE A 100 3.33 -4.50 -1.83
N GLY A 101 4.36 -4.71 -2.66
CA GLY A 101 4.92 -6.02 -2.95
C GLY A 101 5.51 -6.71 -1.72
N MET A 102 6.07 -5.95 -0.78
CA MET A 102 6.59 -6.45 0.49
C MET A 102 5.48 -6.66 1.53
N THR A 103 4.59 -5.69 1.70
CA THR A 103 3.61 -5.70 2.81
C THR A 103 2.49 -6.73 2.63
N ARG A 104 2.03 -6.97 1.40
CA ARG A 104 0.91 -7.89 1.14
C ARG A 104 1.20 -9.35 1.49
N PRO A 105 2.28 -9.97 0.99
CA PRO A 105 2.60 -11.36 1.33
C PRO A 105 2.92 -11.50 2.81
N ALA A 106 3.64 -10.54 3.40
CA ALA A 106 3.98 -10.55 4.82
C ALA A 106 2.75 -10.54 5.74
N LEU A 107 1.70 -9.76 5.39
CA LEU A 107 0.44 -9.78 6.14
C LEU A 107 -0.32 -11.10 5.99
N SER A 108 -0.35 -11.66 4.78
CA SER A 108 -1.04 -12.93 4.52
C SER A 108 -0.35 -14.08 5.24
N SER A 109 0.98 -14.15 5.16
CA SER A 109 1.80 -15.15 5.86
C SER A 109 1.68 -15.01 7.39
N SER A 110 1.83 -13.79 7.93
CA SER A 110 1.71 -13.55 9.38
C SER A 110 0.34 -13.94 9.93
N LEU A 111 -0.74 -13.78 9.15
CA LEU A 111 -2.06 -14.20 9.58
C LEU A 111 -2.22 -15.72 9.52
N SER A 112 -1.73 -16.35 8.45
CA SER A 112 -1.77 -17.80 8.31
C SER A 112 -1.01 -18.50 9.44
N LEU A 113 0.19 -18.03 9.76
CA LEU A 113 1.01 -18.57 10.85
C LEU A 113 0.40 -18.36 12.26
N ALA A 114 -0.44 -17.34 12.42
CA ALA A 114 -1.10 -17.05 13.70
C ALA A 114 -2.38 -17.87 13.92
N GLN A 115 -2.80 -18.71 12.96
CA GLN A 115 -4.03 -19.50 13.04
C GLN A 115 -3.74 -20.99 13.13
N THR A 116 -4.66 -21.73 13.78
CA THR A 116 -4.66 -23.18 13.72
C THR A 116 -5.08 -23.66 12.33
N PRO A 117 -4.68 -24.87 11.89
CA PRO A 117 -5.04 -25.41 10.57
C PRO A 117 -6.56 -25.35 10.27
N GLU A 118 -7.39 -25.58 11.30
CA GLU A 118 -8.85 -25.58 11.16
C GLU A 118 -9.41 -24.18 10.84
N ASN A 119 -8.73 -23.13 11.27
CA ASN A 119 -9.17 -21.73 11.14
C ASN A 119 -8.53 -20.99 9.96
N GLN A 120 -7.60 -21.61 9.23
CA GLN A 120 -6.90 -20.96 8.11
C GLN A 120 -7.85 -20.55 6.98
N GLY A 121 -8.86 -21.36 6.67
CA GLY A 121 -9.86 -21.05 5.66
C GLY A 121 -10.69 -19.81 6.03
N SER A 122 -11.13 -19.72 7.28
CA SER A 122 -11.86 -18.56 7.81
C SER A 122 -10.99 -17.29 7.77
N ALA A 123 -9.73 -17.40 8.17
CA ALA A 123 -8.78 -16.30 8.13
C ALA A 123 -8.53 -15.79 6.71
N ALA A 124 -8.40 -16.69 5.73
CA ALA A 124 -8.28 -16.34 4.32
C ALA A 124 -9.54 -15.61 3.79
N GLY A 125 -10.74 -16.06 4.19
CA GLY A 125 -12.00 -15.40 3.88
C GLY A 125 -12.07 -13.98 4.44
N TYR A 126 -11.66 -13.78 5.70
CA TYR A 126 -11.57 -12.43 6.29
C TYR A 126 -10.58 -11.53 5.55
N LEU A 127 -9.40 -12.04 5.17
CA LEU A 127 -8.44 -11.27 4.38
C LEU A 127 -9.00 -10.89 3.01
N GLY A 128 -9.73 -11.80 2.37
CA GLY A 128 -10.37 -11.55 1.08
C GLY A 128 -11.44 -10.46 1.15
N SER A 129 -12.23 -10.42 2.22
CA SER A 129 -13.31 -9.42 2.40
C SER A 129 -12.81 -8.01 2.71
N VAL A 130 -11.61 -7.86 3.28
CA VAL A 130 -11.05 -6.54 3.64
C VAL A 130 -10.77 -5.67 2.41
N ILE A 131 -10.38 -6.26 1.29
CA ILE A 131 -10.07 -5.51 0.06
C ILE A 131 -11.32 -4.83 -0.51
N PRO A 132 -12.45 -5.53 -0.74
CA PRO A 132 -13.69 -4.90 -1.17
C PRO A 132 -14.21 -3.84 -0.20
N ILE A 133 -14.08 -4.06 1.11
CA ILE A 133 -14.45 -3.05 2.13
C ILE A 133 -13.62 -1.77 1.94
N GLY A 134 -12.31 -1.89 1.73
CA GLY A 134 -11.45 -0.75 1.40
C GLY A 134 -11.96 0.01 0.17
N HIS A 135 -12.26 -0.70 -0.92
CA HIS A 135 -12.78 -0.09 -2.15
C HIS A 135 -14.13 0.61 -1.95
N MET A 136 -15.03 0.03 -1.15
CA MET A 136 -16.34 0.61 -0.86
C MET A 136 -16.26 1.86 0.03
N THR A 137 -15.34 1.88 1.00
CA THR A 137 -15.22 2.99 1.95
C THR A 137 -14.43 4.18 1.40
N THR A 138 -13.53 3.93 0.45
CA THR A 138 -12.69 4.97 -0.16
C THR A 138 -13.46 6.17 -0.72
N PRO A 139 -14.53 6.02 -1.51
CA PRO A 139 -15.28 7.17 -2.04
C PRO A 139 -15.83 8.09 -0.94
N PHE A 140 -16.17 7.53 0.20
CA PHE A 140 -16.77 8.29 1.31
C PHE A 140 -15.74 8.97 2.21
N ILE A 141 -14.51 8.47 2.27
CA ILE A 141 -13.44 8.99 3.13
C ILE A 141 -12.41 9.75 2.30
N ALA A 142 -11.87 9.11 1.27
CA ALA A 142 -10.74 9.63 0.52
C ALA A 142 -11.13 10.73 -0.47
N MET A 143 -12.24 10.57 -1.19
CA MET A 143 -12.65 11.56 -2.20
C MET A 143 -13.05 12.90 -1.59
N PRO A 144 -13.77 12.99 -0.46
CA PRO A 144 -13.98 14.28 0.21
C PRO A 144 -12.70 14.97 0.66
N ILE A 145 -11.70 14.22 1.14
CA ILE A 145 -10.39 14.76 1.51
C ILE A 145 -9.67 15.28 0.26
N TYR A 146 -9.70 14.52 -0.83
CA TYR A 146 -9.11 14.90 -2.11
C TYR A 146 -9.76 16.17 -2.67
N ALA A 147 -11.08 16.30 -2.56
CA ALA A 147 -11.84 17.46 -3.06
C ALA A 147 -11.50 18.78 -2.33
N ILE A 148 -11.05 18.70 -1.08
CA ILE A 148 -10.55 19.88 -0.35
C ILE A 148 -9.22 20.34 -0.92
N ASN A 149 -8.27 19.42 -1.03
CA ASN A 149 -6.98 19.61 -1.67
C ASN A 149 -6.40 18.25 -2.08
N PRO A 150 -5.99 18.06 -3.35
CA PRO A 150 -5.44 16.81 -3.83
C PRO A 150 -4.29 16.25 -2.98
N SER A 151 -3.38 17.10 -2.50
CA SER A 151 -2.25 16.69 -1.66
C SER A 151 -2.69 16.14 -0.29
N TYR A 152 -3.84 16.57 0.25
CA TYR A 152 -4.30 16.14 1.58
C TYR A 152 -4.60 14.65 1.63
N LEU A 153 -5.09 14.05 0.54
CA LEU A 153 -5.31 12.62 0.48
C LEU A 153 -4.01 11.82 0.65
N TYR A 154 -2.95 12.27 0.02
CA TYR A 154 -1.64 11.60 0.09
C TYR A 154 -0.96 11.82 1.44
N TYR A 155 -1.08 13.01 2.03
CA TYR A 155 -0.67 13.22 3.44
C TYR A 155 -1.46 12.32 4.39
N PHE A 156 -2.79 12.24 4.22
CA PHE A 156 -3.64 11.36 5.03
C PHE A 156 -3.20 9.89 4.94
N SER A 157 -2.94 9.39 3.72
CA SER A 157 -2.45 8.03 3.49
C SER A 157 -1.07 7.81 4.14
N SER A 158 -0.18 8.79 4.07
CA SER A 158 1.13 8.76 4.74
C SER A 158 0.98 8.69 6.26
N PHE A 159 0.10 9.50 6.86
CA PHE A 159 -0.19 9.46 8.30
C PHE A 159 -0.78 8.12 8.76
N LEU A 160 -1.68 7.53 7.99
CA LEU A 160 -2.21 6.20 8.28
C LEU A 160 -1.10 5.14 8.26
N CYS A 161 -0.18 5.20 7.31
CA CYS A 161 0.97 4.31 7.25
C CYS A 161 1.94 4.53 8.41
N ILE A 162 2.15 5.78 8.90
CA ILE A 162 2.92 6.06 10.11
C ILE A 162 2.25 5.41 11.34
N GLY A 163 0.95 5.56 11.48
CA GLY A 163 0.19 4.87 12.53
C GLY A 163 0.34 3.36 12.47
N LEU A 164 0.40 2.79 11.27
CA LEU A 164 0.65 1.36 11.06
C LEU A 164 2.06 0.96 11.49
N ILE A 165 3.10 1.77 11.22
CA ILE A 165 4.47 1.54 11.70
C ILE A 165 4.51 1.49 13.22
N LEU A 166 3.92 2.48 13.89
CA LEU A 166 3.85 2.52 15.34
C LEU A 166 3.18 1.27 15.91
N PHE A 167 2.10 0.82 15.26
CA PHE A 167 1.41 -0.40 15.65
C PHE A 167 2.24 -1.67 15.41
N ILE A 168 3.00 -1.76 14.31
CA ILE A 168 3.90 -2.90 14.02
C ILE A 168 4.98 -2.99 15.11
N ILE A 169 5.59 -1.88 15.48
CA ILE A 169 6.66 -1.83 16.47
C ILE A 169 6.14 -2.16 17.87
N SER A 170 4.94 -1.68 18.22
CA SER A 170 4.35 -1.84 19.55
C SER A 170 3.73 -3.22 19.78
N ASN A 171 3.45 -4.00 18.73
CA ASN A 171 2.72 -5.25 18.86
C ASN A 171 3.66 -6.45 19.07
N PRO A 172 3.64 -7.09 20.27
CA PRO A 172 4.54 -8.18 20.61
C PRO A 172 4.31 -9.45 19.76
N THR A 173 3.08 -9.65 19.26
CA THR A 173 2.74 -10.82 18.43
C THR A 173 3.43 -10.77 17.07
N ILE A 174 3.58 -9.57 16.48
CA ILE A 174 4.30 -9.41 15.21
C ILE A 174 5.80 -9.50 15.44
N ARG A 175 6.28 -8.99 16.57
CA ARG A 175 7.68 -9.06 16.94
C ARG A 175 8.15 -10.51 17.13
N LYS A 176 7.27 -11.39 17.61
CA LYS A 176 7.54 -12.84 17.73
C LYS A 176 7.71 -13.54 16.37
N THR A 177 7.13 -13.04 15.28
CA THR A 177 7.37 -13.60 13.94
C THR A 177 8.81 -13.39 13.46
N LYS A 178 9.61 -12.60 14.18
CA LYS A 178 11.04 -12.44 13.98
C LYS A 178 11.84 -13.69 14.39
N ASP A 179 11.29 -14.50 15.30
CA ASP A 179 12.00 -15.60 15.97
C ASP A 179 11.61 -16.99 15.42
N TYR A 180 10.76 -17.06 14.37
CA TYR A 180 10.26 -18.32 13.78
C TYR A 180 11.04 -18.78 12.52
N GLU A 181 12.32 -18.44 12.42
CA GLU A 181 13.24 -18.99 11.41
C GLU A 181 14.43 -19.69 12.03
#